data_22d2ca7ee891af8c6c2e6fe286dd21fd
#
_entry.id   22d2ca7ee891af8c6c2e6fe286dd21fd
#
_cell.length_a   1.000
_cell.length_b   1.000
_cell.length_c   1.000
_cell.angle_alpha   90.00
_cell.angle_beta   90.00
_cell.angle_gamma   90.00
#
_symmetry.space_group_name_H-M   'P 1'
#
loop_
_entity.id
_entity.type
_entity.pdbx_description
1 polymer ?
#
loop_
_entity_poly.entity_id
_entity_poly.type
_entity_poly.pdbx_seq_one_letter_code
_entity_poly.pdbx_strand_id
1 'polypeptide(L)'
;YILSLRAPSPPVEPPADVLAEGRAVFGSAGCVDCHGGPRGGGQRIHAWEEVGTDPALAAWGAPDGEGGLCCGLSDFDNAHDTGGVKAPRLVGAWTFERLLHNGSLDSLEQLFCLEPRPASATPPFAATGHDFGCHTLSVEQRRTLIDFLRSL
;
A
#
# COMPACT_ATOMS: atom_id res chain seq x y z
N TYR A 1 5.91 11.39 22.52
CA TYR A 1 6.85 10.28 22.38
C TYR A 1 6.63 9.50 21.09
N ILE A 2 5.42 8.97 20.86
CA ILE A 2 5.14 8.16 19.65
C ILE A 2 5.45 8.93 18.35
N LEU A 3 5.12 10.22 18.29
CA LEU A 3 5.38 11.05 17.10
C LEU A 3 6.87 11.34 16.85
N SER A 4 7.73 11.12 17.84
CA SER A 4 9.19 11.28 17.71
C SER A 4 9.91 10.00 17.31
N LEU A 5 9.22 8.87 17.27
CA LEU A 5 9.82 7.60 16.84
C LEU A 5 10.17 7.68 15.35
N ARG A 6 11.36 7.22 15.03
CA ARG A 6 11.84 7.08 13.66
C ARG A 6 11.69 5.63 13.22
N ALA A 7 11.44 5.43 11.95
CA ALA A 7 11.54 4.09 11.37
C ALA A 7 12.99 3.59 11.54
N PRO A 8 13.20 2.29 11.77
CA PRO A 8 14.54 1.73 11.78
C PRO A 8 15.18 1.88 10.40
N SER A 9 16.49 1.99 10.37
CA SER A 9 17.23 2.02 9.10
C SER A 9 17.11 0.69 8.38
N PRO A 10 17.06 0.69 7.04
CA PRO A 10 17.02 -0.54 6.27
C PRO A 10 18.30 -1.37 6.52
N PRO A 11 18.21 -2.70 6.46
CA PRO A 11 19.37 -3.57 6.74
C PRO A 11 20.43 -3.50 5.65
N VAL A 12 20.05 -3.13 4.44
CA VAL A 12 20.94 -2.96 3.28
C VAL A 12 20.59 -1.65 2.60
N GLU A 13 21.57 -0.83 2.36
CA GLU A 13 21.42 0.40 1.59
C GLU A 13 21.88 0.13 0.14
N PRO A 14 20.99 0.27 -0.85
CA PRO A 14 21.37 0.12 -2.25
C PRO A 14 22.39 1.19 -2.69
N PRO A 15 23.16 0.96 -3.76
CA PRO A 15 24.04 1.95 -4.34
C PRO A 15 23.33 3.27 -4.67
N ALA A 16 24.04 4.38 -4.57
CA ALA A 16 23.45 5.72 -4.71
C ALA A 16 22.82 5.97 -6.11
N ASP A 17 23.37 5.38 -7.14
CA ASP A 17 22.83 5.41 -8.51
C ASP A 17 21.51 4.65 -8.61
N VAL A 18 21.39 3.47 -7.99
CA VAL A 18 20.13 2.70 -7.92
C VAL A 18 19.06 3.49 -7.16
N LEU A 19 19.42 4.15 -6.05
CA LEU A 19 18.50 4.99 -5.30
C LEU A 19 18.04 6.20 -6.12
N ALA A 20 18.94 6.84 -6.86
CA ALA A 20 18.60 7.98 -7.71
C ALA A 20 17.67 7.58 -8.85
N GLU A 21 17.94 6.44 -9.50
CA GLU A 21 17.09 5.90 -10.55
C GLU A 21 15.72 5.48 -10.00
N GLY A 22 15.68 4.74 -8.90
CA GLY A 22 14.42 4.32 -8.27
C GLY A 22 13.55 5.50 -7.86
N ARG A 23 14.16 6.58 -7.34
CA ARG A 23 13.45 7.83 -7.06
C ARG A 23 12.91 8.49 -8.33
N ALA A 24 13.67 8.48 -9.43
CA ALA A 24 13.22 9.00 -10.71
C ALA A 24 12.03 8.19 -11.26
N VAL A 25 12.09 6.86 -11.19
CA VAL A 25 10.99 5.97 -11.56
C VAL A 25 9.76 6.25 -10.69
N PHE A 26 9.93 6.37 -9.37
CA PHE A 26 8.85 6.70 -8.44
C PHE A 26 8.13 8.01 -8.82
N GLY A 27 8.89 9.04 -9.18
CA GLY A 27 8.32 10.31 -9.64
C GLY A 27 7.62 10.20 -10.99
N SER A 28 8.29 9.61 -11.99
CA SER A 28 7.76 9.54 -13.35
C SER A 28 6.58 8.59 -13.52
N ALA A 29 6.48 7.59 -12.65
CA ALA A 29 5.35 6.66 -12.62
C ALA A 29 4.11 7.22 -11.89
N GLY A 30 4.16 8.46 -11.38
CA GLY A 30 3.03 9.10 -10.70
C GLY A 30 2.80 8.64 -9.25
N CYS A 31 3.71 7.86 -8.66
CA CYS A 31 3.56 7.37 -7.29
C CYS A 31 3.49 8.53 -6.27
N VAL A 32 4.13 9.65 -6.58
CA VAL A 32 4.12 10.87 -5.77
C VAL A 32 2.73 11.49 -5.61
N ASP A 33 1.79 11.22 -6.52
CA ASP A 33 0.43 11.80 -6.48
C ASP A 33 -0.33 11.31 -5.24
N CYS A 34 -0.07 10.06 -4.84
CA CYS A 34 -0.63 9.45 -3.64
C CYS A 34 0.37 9.44 -2.47
N HIS A 35 1.65 9.21 -2.75
CA HIS A 35 2.71 9.00 -1.75
C HIS A 35 3.67 10.20 -1.60
N GLY A 36 3.31 11.37 -2.09
CA GLY A 36 4.18 12.56 -2.05
C GLY A 36 4.23 13.32 -0.72
N GLY A 37 3.45 12.91 0.26
CA GLY A 37 3.40 13.54 1.57
C GLY A 37 4.59 13.19 2.48
N PRO A 38 4.61 13.73 3.70
CA PRO A 38 5.66 13.44 4.66
C PRO A 38 5.82 11.94 4.90
N ARG A 39 7.04 11.46 4.83
CA ARG A 39 7.39 10.03 4.99
C ARG A 39 6.74 9.11 3.93
N GLY A 40 6.44 9.64 2.74
CA GLY A 40 5.85 8.88 1.65
C GLY A 40 4.37 8.52 1.85
N GLY A 41 3.68 9.17 2.77
CA GLY A 41 2.25 8.96 2.99
C GLY A 41 1.39 10.08 2.39
N GLY A 42 0.13 9.79 2.13
CA GLY A 42 -0.87 10.76 1.67
C GLY A 42 -1.77 11.27 2.79
N GLN A 43 -2.44 12.39 2.55
CA GLN A 43 -3.50 12.92 3.42
C GLN A 43 -4.90 12.71 2.82
N ARG A 44 -4.96 12.58 1.51
CA ARG A 44 -6.21 12.39 0.76
C ARG A 44 -6.69 10.95 0.90
N ILE A 45 -8.01 10.79 0.89
CA ILE A 45 -8.66 9.50 0.66
C ILE A 45 -8.76 9.30 -0.86
N HIS A 46 -8.33 8.15 -1.32
CA HIS A 46 -8.40 7.72 -2.71
C HIS A 46 -9.56 6.74 -2.86
N ALA A 47 -10.46 6.99 -3.81
CA ALA A 47 -11.62 6.16 -4.03
C ALA A 47 -11.22 4.69 -4.31
N TRP A 48 -12.11 3.76 -3.96
CA TRP A 48 -11.87 2.32 -4.21
C TRP A 48 -11.59 2.05 -5.68
N GLU A 49 -12.31 2.72 -6.58
CA GLU A 49 -12.16 2.59 -8.03
C GLU A 49 -10.84 3.17 -8.53
N GLU A 50 -10.34 4.23 -7.89
CA GLU A 50 -9.05 4.85 -8.23
C GLU A 50 -7.89 3.89 -7.95
N VAL A 51 -7.95 3.17 -6.83
CA VAL A 51 -6.93 2.20 -6.43
C VAL A 51 -7.20 0.81 -7.00
N GLY A 52 -8.45 0.49 -7.31
CA GLY A 52 -8.90 -0.78 -7.82
C GLY A 52 -8.87 -1.92 -6.80
N THR A 53 -8.64 -1.60 -5.52
CA THR A 53 -8.55 -2.59 -4.44
C THR A 53 -9.94 -3.06 -3.98
N ASP A 54 -10.00 -4.25 -3.37
CA ASP A 54 -11.24 -4.86 -2.90
C ASP A 54 -11.92 -4.00 -1.81
N PRO A 55 -13.14 -3.47 -2.05
CA PRO A 55 -13.83 -2.62 -1.08
C PRO A 55 -14.54 -3.40 0.02
N ALA A 56 -14.54 -4.73 0.00
CA ALA A 56 -15.40 -5.54 0.87
C ALA A 56 -15.11 -5.34 2.36
N LEU A 57 -13.86 -5.00 2.75
CA LEU A 57 -13.56 -4.68 4.15
C LEU A 57 -14.24 -3.39 4.64
N ALA A 58 -14.50 -2.44 3.75
CA ALA A 58 -15.22 -1.22 4.11
C ALA A 58 -16.67 -1.51 4.52
N ALA A 59 -17.28 -2.51 3.89
CA ALA A 59 -18.64 -2.94 4.21
C ALA A 59 -18.76 -3.65 5.57
N TRP A 60 -17.67 -4.13 6.15
CA TRP A 60 -17.72 -4.83 7.45
C TRP A 60 -17.95 -3.89 8.64
N GLY A 61 -17.78 -2.59 8.45
CA GLY A 61 -18.08 -1.57 9.44
C GLY A 61 -19.41 -0.84 9.18
N ALA A 62 -20.22 -1.31 8.23
CA ALA A 62 -21.48 -0.66 7.90
C ALA A 62 -22.49 -0.73 9.06
N PRO A 63 -23.27 0.32 9.27
CA PRO A 63 -24.12 0.48 10.46
C PRO A 63 -25.44 -0.32 10.41
N ASP A 64 -25.53 -1.38 9.61
CA ASP A 64 -26.72 -2.25 9.58
C ASP A 64 -26.87 -3.15 10.80
N GLY A 65 -25.98 -3.00 11.77
CA GLY A 65 -26.10 -3.58 13.11
C GLY A 65 -25.85 -5.08 13.21
N GLU A 66 -25.60 -5.77 12.09
CA GLU A 66 -25.47 -7.23 12.07
C GLU A 66 -24.05 -7.71 11.81
N GLY A 67 -23.14 -6.82 11.39
CA GLY A 67 -21.78 -7.17 10.96
C GLY A 67 -20.65 -6.67 11.86
N GLY A 68 -20.85 -6.59 13.16
CA GLY A 68 -19.79 -6.17 14.08
C GLY A 68 -18.55 -7.03 13.91
N LEU A 69 -17.46 -6.39 13.48
CA LEU A 69 -16.12 -6.99 13.51
C LEU A 69 -15.92 -7.64 14.88
N CYS A 70 -15.48 -8.88 14.87
CA CYS A 70 -15.29 -9.76 16.01
C CYS A 70 -14.52 -9.13 17.18
N CYS A 71 -14.79 -8.14 17.82
CA CYS A 71 -14.04 -7.62 18.99
C CYS A 71 -14.75 -6.50 19.76
N GLY A 72 -16.08 -6.35 19.61
CA GLY A 72 -16.79 -5.30 20.33
C GLY A 72 -16.44 -3.88 19.89
N LEU A 73 -15.91 -3.73 18.69
CA LEU A 73 -15.62 -2.44 18.06
C LEU A 73 -16.85 -1.84 17.38
N SER A 74 -18.02 -2.38 17.65
CA SER A 74 -19.32 -1.85 17.19
C SER A 74 -19.61 -0.43 17.70
N ASP A 75 -18.86 0.05 18.68
CA ASP A 75 -18.99 1.39 19.24
C ASP A 75 -18.22 2.47 18.48
N PHE A 76 -17.51 2.13 17.41
CA PHE A 76 -17.10 3.14 16.46
C PHE A 76 -18.31 3.54 15.62
N ASP A 77 -19.18 4.32 16.20
CA ASP A 77 -20.38 4.94 15.58
C ASP A 77 -20.07 5.78 14.33
N ASN A 78 -18.88 5.69 13.79
CA ASN A 78 -18.37 6.44 12.67
C ASN A 78 -17.48 5.61 11.75
N ALA A 79 -17.63 4.30 11.69
CA ALA A 79 -17.11 3.53 10.58
C ALA A 79 -17.93 3.86 9.31
N HIS A 80 -18.04 5.13 9.01
CA HIS A 80 -18.51 5.56 7.73
C HIS A 80 -17.52 5.02 6.72
N ASP A 81 -18.00 4.28 5.75
CA ASP A 81 -17.24 4.05 4.54
C ASP A 81 -16.73 5.40 4.06
N THR A 82 -15.43 5.60 4.16
CA THR A 82 -14.77 6.82 3.70
C THR A 82 -14.79 6.93 2.17
N GLY A 83 -15.37 5.94 1.49
CA GLY A 83 -15.39 5.84 0.03
C GLY A 83 -14.02 5.49 -0.56
N GLY A 84 -13.07 5.03 0.26
CA GLY A 84 -11.75 4.72 -0.25
C GLY A 84 -10.68 4.47 0.82
N VAL A 85 -9.45 4.47 0.40
CA VAL A 85 -8.27 4.21 1.23
C VAL A 85 -7.32 5.39 1.24
N LYS A 86 -6.56 5.50 2.31
CA LYS A 86 -5.48 6.48 2.43
C LYS A 86 -4.15 5.83 2.06
N ALA A 87 -3.33 6.52 1.25
CA ALA A 87 -1.99 6.05 0.94
C ALA A 87 -1.15 5.92 2.23
N PRO A 88 -0.62 4.73 2.54
CA PRO A 88 0.19 4.51 3.73
C PRO A 88 1.55 5.20 3.60
N ARG A 89 2.24 5.34 4.73
CA ARG A 89 3.63 5.79 4.74
C ARG A 89 4.52 4.73 4.12
N LEU A 90 5.50 5.15 3.32
CA LEU A 90 6.48 4.25 2.71
C LEU A 90 7.78 4.13 3.51
N VAL A 91 8.06 5.08 4.40
CA VAL A 91 9.23 4.99 5.29
C VAL A 91 9.08 3.77 6.21
N GLY A 92 10.04 2.87 6.12
CA GLY A 92 10.01 1.56 6.78
C GLY A 92 9.30 0.47 5.96
N ALA A 93 9.05 0.70 4.66
CA ALA A 93 8.34 -0.26 3.80
C ALA A 93 9.01 -1.65 3.74
N TRP A 94 10.32 -1.72 3.97
CA TRP A 94 11.07 -2.97 4.04
C TRP A 94 10.64 -3.89 5.21
N THR A 95 9.93 -3.35 6.21
CA THR A 95 9.40 -4.14 7.34
C THR A 95 7.99 -4.69 7.08
N PHE A 96 7.36 -4.33 5.96
CA PHE A 96 5.99 -4.72 5.71
C PHE A 96 5.92 -6.17 5.22
N GLU A 97 5.35 -7.04 6.05
CA GLU A 97 5.11 -8.45 5.74
C GLU A 97 3.80 -8.67 4.96
N ARG A 98 2.91 -7.68 5.00
CA ARG A 98 1.61 -7.73 4.33
C ARG A 98 1.32 -6.40 3.65
N LEU A 99 0.83 -6.46 2.43
CA LEU A 99 0.55 -5.31 1.60
C LEU A 99 -0.92 -5.29 1.17
N LEU A 100 -1.35 -4.16 0.65
CA LEU A 100 -2.73 -3.75 0.48
C LEU A 100 -3.46 -3.60 1.83
N HIS A 101 -4.59 -2.89 1.82
CA HIS A 101 -5.37 -2.63 3.04
C HIS A 101 -5.92 -3.91 3.69
N ASN A 102 -6.08 -4.97 2.91
CA ASN A 102 -6.59 -6.27 3.34
C ASN A 102 -5.49 -7.33 3.60
N GLY A 103 -4.22 -6.96 3.46
CA GLY A 103 -3.09 -7.86 3.70
C GLY A 103 -2.96 -9.02 2.72
N SER A 104 -3.53 -8.91 1.52
CA SER A 104 -3.61 -10.01 0.55
C SER A 104 -2.33 -10.28 -0.24
N LEU A 105 -1.33 -9.40 -0.16
CA LEU A 105 -0.03 -9.60 -0.80
C LEU A 105 1.08 -9.74 0.24
N ASP A 106 2.08 -10.55 -0.08
CA ASP A 106 3.18 -10.92 0.83
C ASP A 106 4.49 -10.22 0.48
N SER A 107 4.60 -9.58 -0.68
CA SER A 107 5.86 -8.98 -1.15
C SER A 107 5.64 -7.78 -2.07
N LEU A 108 6.66 -6.92 -2.16
CA LEU A 108 6.69 -5.86 -3.16
C LEU A 108 6.77 -6.44 -4.58
N GLU A 109 7.37 -7.59 -4.75
CA GLU A 109 7.42 -8.30 -6.03
C GLU A 109 6.02 -8.66 -6.53
N GLN A 110 5.12 -9.12 -5.64
CA GLN A 110 3.72 -9.34 -5.97
C GLN A 110 2.99 -8.02 -6.23
N LEU A 111 3.25 -6.98 -5.42
CA LEU A 111 2.63 -5.67 -5.60
C LEU A 111 2.95 -5.07 -6.98
N PHE A 112 4.19 -5.23 -7.45
CA PHE A 112 4.63 -4.74 -8.76
C PHE A 112 4.59 -5.80 -9.86
N CYS A 113 3.85 -6.90 -9.66
CA CYS A 113 3.63 -7.93 -10.66
C CYS A 113 4.94 -8.54 -11.25
N LEU A 114 5.98 -8.62 -10.46
CA LEU A 114 7.19 -9.41 -10.77
C LEU A 114 7.01 -10.87 -10.37
N GLU A 115 6.15 -11.13 -9.41
CA GLU A 115 5.70 -12.44 -8.99
C GLU A 115 4.19 -12.54 -9.14
N PRO A 116 3.65 -13.75 -9.36
CA PRO A 116 2.22 -13.96 -9.39
C PRO A 116 1.58 -13.54 -8.07
N ARG A 117 0.51 -12.77 -8.15
CA ARG A 117 -0.35 -12.51 -6.99
C ARG A 117 -1.12 -13.78 -6.62
N PRO A 118 -1.47 -13.98 -5.34
CA PRO A 118 -2.32 -15.08 -4.94
C PRO A 118 -3.56 -15.15 -5.82
N ALA A 119 -3.88 -16.34 -6.32
CA ALA A 119 -5.13 -16.55 -7.05
C ALA A 119 -6.27 -16.08 -6.13
N SER A 120 -7.10 -15.20 -6.68
CA SER A 120 -8.13 -14.45 -5.98
C SER A 120 -8.78 -15.26 -4.85
N ALA A 121 -8.47 -14.89 -3.64
CA ALA A 121 -9.32 -15.23 -2.54
C ALA A 121 -10.69 -14.59 -2.75
N THR A 122 -11.71 -15.21 -2.21
CA THR A 122 -13.04 -14.61 -2.12
C THR A 122 -12.93 -13.28 -1.35
N PRO A 123 -13.65 -12.22 -1.74
CA PRO A 123 -13.72 -11.03 -0.91
C PRO A 123 -13.98 -11.40 0.57
N PRO A 124 -13.36 -10.71 1.52
CA PRO A 124 -12.67 -9.43 1.41
C PRO A 124 -11.14 -9.52 1.18
N PHE A 125 -10.61 -10.68 0.84
CA PHE A 125 -9.16 -10.91 0.74
C PHE A 125 -8.67 -11.00 -0.71
N ALA A 126 -9.41 -10.43 -1.67
CA ALA A 126 -8.98 -10.42 -3.05
C ALA A 126 -7.66 -9.62 -3.22
N ALA A 127 -6.71 -10.21 -3.94
CA ALA A 127 -5.40 -9.62 -4.21
C ALA A 127 -5.43 -8.67 -5.41
N THR A 128 -6.48 -7.84 -5.49
CA THR A 128 -6.73 -6.91 -6.59
C THR A 128 -6.31 -5.48 -6.25
N GLY A 129 -6.09 -4.69 -7.28
CA GLY A 129 -5.80 -3.27 -7.18
C GLY A 129 -4.34 -2.92 -6.96
N HIS A 130 -4.09 -1.62 -6.91
CA HIS A 130 -2.75 -1.05 -6.87
C HIS A 130 -1.86 -1.58 -8.01
N ASP A 131 -2.41 -1.65 -9.22
CA ASP A 131 -1.70 -2.18 -10.41
C ASP A 131 -0.78 -1.13 -11.07
N PHE A 132 -0.55 -0.03 -10.36
CA PHE A 132 0.32 1.05 -10.83
C PHE A 132 1.73 0.52 -11.10
N GLY A 133 2.19 0.73 -12.33
CA GLY A 133 3.49 0.24 -12.78
C GLY A 133 3.53 -1.21 -13.26
N CYS A 134 2.52 -2.04 -12.99
CA CYS A 134 2.49 -3.44 -13.45
C CYS A 134 2.59 -3.57 -14.97
N HIS A 135 1.94 -2.67 -15.70
CA HIS A 135 1.82 -2.73 -17.15
C HIS A 135 2.57 -1.59 -17.88
N THR A 136 3.00 -0.56 -17.14
CA THR A 136 3.63 0.64 -17.69
C THR A 136 5.13 0.71 -17.47
N LEU A 137 5.63 0.04 -16.43
CA LEU A 137 7.06 -0.02 -16.11
C LEU A 137 7.69 -1.31 -16.65
N SER A 138 8.93 -1.21 -17.13
CA SER A 138 9.74 -2.39 -17.46
C SER A 138 10.05 -3.22 -16.21
N VAL A 139 10.45 -4.47 -16.40
CA VAL A 139 10.88 -5.35 -15.30
C VAL A 139 12.03 -4.72 -14.52
N GLU A 140 12.98 -4.10 -15.21
CA GLU A 140 14.13 -3.44 -14.60
C GLU A 140 13.71 -2.23 -13.76
N GLN A 141 12.87 -1.35 -14.31
CA GLN A 141 12.32 -0.21 -13.57
C GLN A 141 11.56 -0.64 -12.32
N ARG A 142 10.78 -1.72 -12.38
CA ARG A 142 10.07 -2.26 -11.21
C ARG A 142 11.04 -2.78 -10.14
N ARG A 143 12.13 -3.45 -10.53
CA ARG A 143 13.18 -3.89 -9.58
C ARG A 143 13.87 -2.71 -8.91
N THR A 144 14.31 -1.73 -9.69
CA THR A 144 14.95 -0.51 -9.18
C THR A 144 14.01 0.27 -8.24
N LEU A 145 12.73 0.31 -8.57
CA LEU A 145 11.71 0.92 -7.72
C LEU A 145 11.56 0.18 -6.39
N ILE A 146 11.56 -1.15 -6.40
CA ILE A 146 11.50 -1.97 -5.18
C ILE A 146 12.74 -1.73 -4.30
N ASP A 147 13.93 -1.68 -4.87
CA ASP A 147 15.17 -1.39 -4.14
C ASP A 147 15.12 0.00 -3.49
N PHE A 148 14.61 0.99 -4.21
CA PHE A 148 14.36 2.33 -3.66
C PHE A 148 13.35 2.30 -2.50
N LEU A 149 12.23 1.62 -2.65
CA LEU A 149 11.22 1.51 -1.58
C LEU A 149 11.75 0.80 -0.34
N ARG A 150 12.58 -0.21 -0.51
CA ARG A 150 13.25 -0.92 0.60
C ARG A 150 14.30 -0.08 1.31
N SER A 151 14.75 1.00 0.70
CA SER A 151 15.70 1.94 1.30
C SER A 151 15.04 3.04 2.15
N LEU A 152 13.72 3.15 2.07
CA LEU A 152 12.96 4.15 2.82
C LEU A 152 12.70 3.64 4.25
#